data_4581ccbefe78b93eaa22a163e984eefb
#
_entry.id   4581ccbefe78b93eaa22a163e984eefb
#
_cell.length_a   1.000
_cell.length_b   1.000
_cell.length_c   1.000
_cell.angle_alpha   90.00
_cell.angle_beta   90.00
_cell.angle_gamma   90.00
#
_symmetry.space_group_name_H-M   'P 1'
#
loop_
_entity.id
_entity.type
_entity.pdbx_description
1 polymer ?
#
loop_
_entity_poly.entity_id
_entity_poly.type
_entity_poly.pdbx_seq_one_letter_code
_entity_poly.pdbx_strand_id
1 'polypeptide(L)'
;MGGARSKASKGVIEFRPYVTRVIPVGAQIICADNTGAKILEIINVHKYKTRVSRLPSAAVGDFCNVVVKKGPAELRKQVYGAVIIRQKYAIRRLNGVRVSFEDNAAVLITPEGEIKGTDIKGPVSAEASEKWPRIANLASIVV
;
A
#
# COMPACT_ATOMS: atom_id res chain seq x y z
N MET A 1 -14.17 16.93 29.87
CA MET A 1 -14.95 16.18 28.90
C MET A 1 -14.19 14.94 28.47
N GLY A 2 -14.60 13.78 29.00
CA GLY A 2 -13.94 12.52 28.70
C GLY A 2 -14.35 11.99 27.34
N GLY A 3 -13.43 11.99 26.38
CA GLY A 3 -13.62 11.31 25.12
C GLY A 3 -13.79 9.81 25.38
N ALA A 4 -14.92 9.24 24.96
CA ALA A 4 -15.17 7.82 25.04
C ALA A 4 -14.09 7.07 24.26
N ARG A 5 -13.16 6.45 24.97
CA ARG A 5 -12.28 5.41 24.37
C ARG A 5 -13.19 4.29 23.90
N SER A 6 -13.32 4.14 22.61
CA SER A 6 -13.92 2.94 22.06
C SER A 6 -13.14 1.74 22.63
N LYS A 7 -13.84 0.92 23.42
CA LYS A 7 -13.28 -0.35 23.88
C LYS A 7 -12.97 -1.17 22.65
N ALA A 8 -11.70 -1.36 22.37
CA ALA A 8 -11.28 -2.37 21.41
C ALA A 8 -11.94 -3.69 21.81
N SER A 9 -12.65 -4.31 20.90
CA SER A 9 -13.26 -5.61 21.12
C SER A 9 -12.16 -6.59 21.54
N LYS A 10 -12.21 -6.99 22.82
CA LYS A 10 -11.39 -8.09 23.30
C LYS A 10 -11.84 -9.35 22.56
N GLY A 11 -11.01 -9.88 21.72
CA GLY A 11 -11.22 -11.24 21.36
C GLY A 11 -10.86 -11.78 20.00
N VAL A 12 -10.16 -11.16 19.12
CA VAL A 12 -9.48 -11.94 18.08
C VAL A 12 -8.10 -11.32 17.89
N ILE A 13 -7.08 -12.06 18.29
CA ILE A 13 -5.71 -11.74 17.89
C ILE A 13 -5.66 -12.07 16.40
N GLU A 14 -5.98 -11.09 15.55
CA GLU A 14 -5.70 -11.21 14.14
C GLU A 14 -4.18 -11.30 13.97
N PHE A 15 -3.74 -12.48 13.64
CA PHE A 15 -2.35 -12.69 13.28
C PHE A 15 -2.08 -11.95 11.97
N ARG A 16 -1.36 -10.83 12.07
CA ARG A 16 -0.90 -10.09 10.89
C ARG A 16 0.53 -10.53 10.60
N PRO A 17 0.75 -11.19 9.45
CA PRO A 17 2.11 -11.56 9.07
C PRO A 17 2.96 -10.30 8.92
N TYR A 18 4.17 -10.37 9.46
CA TYR A 18 5.14 -9.29 9.32
C TYR A 18 5.70 -9.28 7.89
N VAL A 19 5.56 -8.18 7.21
CA VAL A 19 6.17 -7.97 5.90
C VAL A 19 7.32 -6.98 6.04
N THR A 20 8.49 -7.37 5.55
CA THR A 20 9.69 -6.52 5.61
C THR A 20 9.46 -5.22 4.81
N ARG A 21 9.66 -4.09 5.46
CA ARG A 21 9.51 -2.76 4.85
C ARG A 21 10.76 -2.41 4.06
N VAL A 22 10.65 -2.41 2.75
CA VAL A 22 11.79 -2.25 1.83
C VAL A 22 11.65 -1.08 0.85
N ILE A 23 10.53 -0.39 0.86
CA ILE A 23 10.27 0.73 -0.06
C ILE A 23 10.35 2.04 0.74
N PRO A 24 11.52 2.73 0.74
CA PRO A 24 11.69 3.93 1.55
C PRO A 24 11.02 5.15 0.92
N VAL A 25 10.90 6.21 1.71
CA VAL A 25 10.50 7.53 1.22
C VAL A 25 11.46 8.00 0.12
N GLY A 26 10.93 8.55 -0.96
CA GLY A 26 11.70 8.93 -2.14
C GLY A 26 11.80 7.84 -3.20
N ALA A 27 11.35 6.62 -2.91
CA ALA A 27 11.33 5.55 -3.89
C ALA A 27 10.24 5.79 -4.95
N GLN A 28 10.57 5.46 -6.19
CA GLN A 28 9.62 5.49 -7.30
C GLN A 28 9.04 4.11 -7.53
N ILE A 29 7.72 4.03 -7.59
CA ILE A 29 6.96 2.80 -7.76
C ILE A 29 5.97 2.94 -8.92
N ILE A 30 5.53 1.80 -9.43
CA ILE A 30 4.59 1.76 -10.55
C ILE A 30 3.16 1.92 -10.03
N CYS A 31 2.36 2.71 -10.73
CA CYS A 31 0.92 2.77 -10.47
C CYS A 31 0.21 1.66 -11.25
N ALA A 32 -0.50 0.80 -10.54
CA ALA A 32 -1.14 -0.38 -11.11
C ALA A 32 -2.63 -0.18 -11.40
N ASP A 33 -3.15 1.01 -11.26
CA ASP A 33 -4.54 1.31 -11.57
C ASP A 33 -4.71 1.93 -12.97
N ASN A 34 -5.95 2.21 -13.35
CA ASN A 34 -6.30 2.78 -14.65
C ASN A 34 -6.55 4.30 -14.61
N THR A 35 -6.08 5.01 -13.59
CA THR A 35 -6.25 6.47 -13.47
C THR A 35 -5.41 7.28 -14.45
N GLY A 36 -4.45 6.65 -15.11
CA GLY A 36 -3.50 7.29 -16.04
C GLY A 36 -2.15 7.60 -15.41
N ALA A 37 -2.00 7.59 -14.11
CA ALA A 37 -0.71 7.71 -13.45
C ALA A 37 0.17 6.49 -13.80
N LYS A 38 1.45 6.73 -14.05
CA LYS A 38 2.40 5.65 -14.40
C LYS A 38 3.43 5.40 -13.31
N ILE A 39 4.05 6.46 -12.80
CA ILE A 39 5.08 6.39 -11.78
C ILE A 39 4.68 7.27 -10.60
N LEU A 40 4.76 6.71 -9.41
CA LEU A 40 4.49 7.36 -8.13
C LEU A 40 5.77 7.47 -7.33
N GLU A 41 5.93 8.54 -6.57
CA GLU A 41 7.01 8.68 -5.58
C GLU A 41 6.42 8.78 -4.19
N ILE A 42 6.94 7.98 -3.27
CA ILE A 42 6.50 7.98 -1.88
C ILE A 42 7.08 9.18 -1.14
N ILE A 43 6.24 9.97 -0.51
CA ILE A 43 6.66 11.09 0.33
C ILE A 43 6.50 10.82 1.82
N ASN A 44 5.55 9.99 2.21
CA ASN A 44 5.32 9.63 3.61
C ASN A 44 4.64 8.28 3.73
N VAL A 45 4.85 7.60 4.85
CA VAL A 45 4.20 6.33 5.19
C VAL A 45 3.35 6.53 6.44
N HIS A 46 2.07 6.20 6.37
CA HIS A 46 1.15 6.36 7.49
C HIS A 46 1.45 5.38 8.63
N LYS A 47 1.31 5.87 9.85
CA LYS A 47 1.44 5.07 11.09
C LYS A 47 2.80 4.42 11.30
N TYR A 48 3.79 4.77 10.52
CA TYR A 48 5.15 4.29 10.73
C TYR A 48 6.01 5.38 11.37
N LYS A 49 6.32 5.18 12.65
CA LYS A 49 7.21 6.06 13.41
C LYS A 49 8.61 5.48 13.39
N THR A 50 9.52 6.21 12.77
CA THR A 50 10.92 5.83 12.70
C THR A 50 11.70 6.34 13.92
N ARG A 51 12.93 5.87 14.06
CA ARG A 51 13.90 6.46 14.98
C ARG A 51 14.62 7.64 14.32
N VAL A 52 15.37 8.38 15.13
CA VAL A 52 16.20 9.49 14.66
C VAL A 52 17.10 9.04 13.50
N SER A 53 17.16 9.84 12.45
CA SER A 53 17.96 9.61 11.23
C SER A 53 17.56 8.39 10.37
N ARG A 54 16.47 7.71 10.69
CA ARG A 54 15.97 6.62 9.86
C ARG A 54 14.83 7.10 8.96
N LEU A 55 14.92 6.83 7.66
CA LEU A 55 13.85 7.13 6.72
C LEU A 55 12.67 6.17 6.91
N PRO A 56 11.42 6.65 6.87
CA PRO A 56 10.26 5.77 6.83
C PRO A 56 10.29 4.88 5.59
N SER A 57 9.82 3.66 5.72
CA SER A 57 9.70 2.73 4.61
C SER A 57 8.37 2.02 4.64
N ALA A 58 7.89 1.63 3.45
CA ALA A 58 6.63 0.95 3.27
C ALA A 58 6.82 -0.50 2.84
N ALA A 59 5.83 -1.33 3.12
CA ALA A 59 5.73 -2.70 2.63
C ALA A 59 4.36 -2.91 1.99
N VAL A 60 4.12 -4.10 1.47
CA VAL A 60 2.81 -4.48 0.93
C VAL A 60 1.72 -4.28 1.99
N GLY A 61 0.63 -3.65 1.57
CA GLY A 61 -0.51 -3.37 2.43
C GLY A 61 -0.41 -2.06 3.23
N ASP A 62 0.72 -1.37 3.19
CA ASP A 62 0.87 -0.09 3.88
C ASP A 62 0.23 1.05 3.09
N PHE A 63 -0.41 1.95 3.82
CA PHE A 63 -0.94 3.19 3.26
C PHE A 63 0.13 4.27 3.30
N CYS A 64 0.36 4.93 2.17
CA CYS A 64 1.36 5.99 2.06
C CYS A 64 0.82 7.18 1.27
N ASN A 65 1.44 8.32 1.46
CA ASN A 65 1.21 9.49 0.62
C ASN A 65 2.20 9.49 -0.54
N VAL A 66 1.71 9.72 -1.73
CA VAL A 66 2.49 9.69 -2.96
C VAL A 66 2.22 10.92 -3.83
N VAL A 67 3.17 11.25 -4.68
CA VAL A 67 3.00 12.19 -5.78
C VAL A 67 3.20 11.48 -7.10
N VAL A 68 2.50 11.92 -8.13
CA VAL A 68 2.62 11.37 -9.48
C VAL A 68 3.80 12.05 -10.17
N LYS A 69 4.81 11.26 -10.55
CA LYS A 69 5.99 11.76 -11.29
C LYS A 69 5.81 11.64 -12.79
N LYS A 70 5.12 10.62 -13.26
CA LYS A 70 4.84 10.40 -14.67
C LYS A 70 3.36 10.07 -14.86
N GLY A 71 2.71 10.85 -15.69
CA GLY A 71 1.29 10.71 -15.94
C GLY A 71 0.67 12.02 -16.45
N PRO A 72 -0.66 12.13 -16.52
CA PRO A 72 -1.34 13.35 -16.92
C PRO A 72 -0.99 14.54 -16.02
N ALA A 73 -0.92 15.75 -16.62
CA ALA A 73 -0.57 16.96 -15.89
C ALA A 73 -1.52 17.26 -14.71
N GLU A 74 -2.78 16.91 -14.84
CA GLU A 74 -3.79 17.10 -13.78
C GLU A 74 -3.48 16.32 -12.53
N LEU A 75 -2.96 15.09 -12.67
CA LEU A 75 -2.61 14.22 -11.53
C LEU A 75 -1.28 14.62 -10.89
N ARG A 76 -0.36 15.24 -11.61
CA ARG A 76 0.97 15.58 -11.10
C ARG A 76 1.00 16.74 -10.10
N LYS A 77 -0.09 17.46 -9.93
CA LYS A 77 -0.15 18.67 -9.08
C LYS A 77 -0.62 18.40 -7.65
N GLN A 78 -0.96 17.18 -7.32
CA GLN A 78 -1.61 16.85 -6.05
C GLN A 78 -0.91 15.71 -5.34
N VAL A 79 -1.11 15.65 -4.02
CA VAL A 79 -0.70 14.53 -3.19
C VAL A 79 -1.88 13.55 -3.06
N TYR A 80 -1.61 12.28 -3.28
CA TYR A 80 -2.61 11.21 -3.20
C TYR A 80 -2.26 10.22 -2.10
N GLY A 81 -3.29 9.56 -1.56
CA GLY A 81 -3.09 8.34 -0.80
C GLY A 81 -2.91 7.15 -1.73
N ALA A 82 -2.08 6.21 -1.34
CA ALA A 82 -1.85 4.97 -2.09
C ALA A 82 -1.62 3.80 -1.15
N VAL A 83 -1.95 2.60 -1.63
CA VAL A 83 -1.64 1.35 -0.93
C VAL A 83 -0.73 0.52 -1.80
N ILE A 84 0.35 0.01 -1.21
CA ILE A 84 1.30 -0.88 -1.88
C ILE A 84 0.64 -2.24 -2.05
N ILE A 85 0.56 -2.73 -3.27
CA ILE A 85 -0.09 -4.01 -3.59
C ILE A 85 0.89 -5.13 -3.89
N ARG A 86 2.12 -4.83 -4.30
CA ARG A 86 3.17 -5.81 -4.52
C ARG A 86 4.56 -5.20 -4.37
N GLN A 87 5.53 -6.03 -4.03
CA GLN A 87 6.92 -5.61 -3.85
C GLN A 87 7.88 -6.62 -4.45
N LYS A 88 9.04 -6.16 -4.92
CA LYS A 88 10.11 -7.01 -5.44
C LYS A 88 10.75 -7.87 -4.37
N TYR A 89 10.94 -7.33 -3.19
CA TYR A 89 11.55 -8.07 -2.10
C TYR A 89 10.64 -9.21 -1.66
N ALA A 90 11.22 -10.40 -1.46
CA ALA A 90 10.45 -11.59 -1.13
C ALA A 90 9.70 -11.45 0.20
N ILE A 91 8.43 -11.80 0.19
CA ILE A 91 7.59 -11.89 1.37
C ILE A 91 7.67 -13.32 1.88
N ARG A 92 8.10 -13.48 3.13
CA ARG A 92 8.14 -14.79 3.78
C ARG A 92 6.79 -15.09 4.41
N ARG A 93 6.15 -16.15 3.94
CA ARG A 93 4.87 -16.61 4.50
C ARG A 93 5.05 -17.68 5.55
N LEU A 94 4.01 -17.90 6.35
CA LEU A 94 4.04 -18.86 7.45
C LEU A 94 4.28 -20.30 7.01
N ASN A 95 3.82 -20.67 5.83
CA ASN A 95 4.04 -21.99 5.24
C ASN A 95 5.46 -22.21 4.68
N GLY A 96 6.36 -21.24 4.86
CA GLY A 96 7.72 -21.29 4.36
C GLY A 96 7.90 -20.85 2.91
N VAL A 97 6.82 -20.58 2.19
CA VAL A 97 6.86 -20.07 0.81
C VAL A 97 7.31 -18.61 0.80
N ARG A 98 8.20 -18.26 -0.12
CA ARG A 98 8.61 -16.87 -0.37
C ARG A 98 7.97 -16.40 -1.66
N VAL A 99 7.30 -15.26 -1.60
CA VAL A 99 6.62 -14.64 -2.73
C VAL A 99 7.32 -13.35 -3.08
N SER A 100 7.74 -13.21 -4.34
CA SER A 100 8.31 -11.97 -4.88
C SER A 100 7.64 -11.62 -6.20
N PHE A 101 7.51 -10.32 -6.45
CA PHE A 101 6.92 -9.80 -7.68
C PHE A 101 8.01 -9.15 -8.54
N GLU A 102 7.73 -8.91 -9.80
CA GLU A 102 8.68 -8.28 -10.72
C GLU A 102 8.89 -6.79 -10.45
N ASP A 103 7.92 -6.15 -9.81
CA ASP A 103 7.93 -4.70 -9.56
C ASP A 103 7.37 -4.34 -8.20
N ASN A 104 7.62 -3.10 -7.80
CA ASN A 104 6.93 -2.45 -6.69
C ASN A 104 5.76 -1.66 -7.27
N ALA A 105 4.54 -1.95 -6.86
CA ALA A 105 3.37 -1.31 -7.39
C ALA A 105 2.38 -0.89 -6.30
N ALA A 106 1.65 0.16 -6.60
CA ALA A 106 0.63 0.70 -5.70
C ALA A 106 -0.62 1.10 -6.48
N VAL A 107 -1.73 1.26 -5.77
CA VAL A 107 -2.97 1.81 -6.31
C VAL A 107 -3.33 3.07 -5.56
N LEU A 108 -3.90 4.04 -6.27
CA LEU A 108 -4.34 5.31 -5.67
C LEU A 108 -5.66 5.11 -4.93
N ILE A 109 -5.74 5.70 -3.75
CA ILE A 109 -6.91 5.63 -2.88
C ILE A 109 -7.39 7.04 -2.56
N THR A 110 -8.70 7.24 -2.55
CA THR A 110 -9.31 8.50 -2.14
C THR A 110 -9.24 8.68 -0.63
N PRO A 111 -9.42 9.93 -0.11
CA PRO A 111 -9.45 10.15 1.35
C PRO A 111 -10.53 9.34 2.09
N GLU A 112 -11.59 8.96 1.39
CA GLU A 112 -12.68 8.14 1.94
C GLU A 112 -12.33 6.65 2.03
N GLY A 113 -11.16 6.25 1.52
CA GLY A 113 -10.71 4.86 1.54
C GLY A 113 -11.15 4.04 0.32
N GLU A 114 -11.70 4.66 -0.70
CA GLU A 114 -12.07 4.01 -1.95
C GLU A 114 -10.94 4.05 -2.97
N ILE A 115 -10.87 3.06 -3.83
CA ILE A 115 -9.90 3.03 -4.91
C ILE A 115 -10.31 4.09 -5.95
N LYS A 116 -9.37 4.94 -6.34
CA LYS A 116 -9.62 6.00 -7.31
C LYS A 116 -9.88 5.45 -8.71
N GLY A 117 -9.19 4.40 -9.09
CA GLY A 117 -9.40 3.71 -10.36
C GLY A 117 -10.52 2.69 -10.31
N THR A 118 -10.88 2.16 -11.46
CA THR A 118 -11.92 1.12 -11.60
C THR A 118 -11.33 -0.27 -11.82
N ASP A 119 -10.04 -0.38 -12.07
CA ASP A 119 -9.36 -1.63 -12.37
C ASP A 119 -7.94 -1.65 -11.81
N ILE A 120 -7.46 -2.84 -11.48
CA ILE A 120 -6.10 -3.07 -10.99
C ILE A 120 -5.38 -3.98 -11.99
N LYS A 121 -4.24 -3.52 -12.48
CA LYS A 121 -3.42 -4.25 -13.45
C LYS A 121 -2.44 -5.17 -12.72
N GLY A 122 -2.43 -6.43 -13.16
CA GLY A 122 -1.50 -7.43 -12.65
C GLY A 122 -1.92 -8.05 -11.32
N PRO A 123 -1.05 -8.91 -10.75
CA PRO A 123 -1.35 -9.60 -9.51
C PRO A 123 -1.31 -8.67 -8.29
N VAL A 124 -2.07 -9.02 -7.27
CA VAL A 124 -2.10 -8.35 -5.98
C VAL A 124 -1.66 -9.34 -4.90
N SER A 125 -0.84 -8.90 -3.97
CA SER A 125 -0.44 -9.73 -2.84
C SER A 125 -1.61 -9.99 -1.91
N ALA A 126 -1.68 -11.20 -1.36
CA ALA A 126 -2.71 -11.60 -0.41
C ALA A 126 -2.70 -10.71 0.85
N GLU A 127 -1.55 -10.26 1.29
CA GLU A 127 -1.40 -9.37 2.45
C GLU A 127 -2.12 -8.03 2.23
N ALA A 128 -2.02 -7.46 1.03
CA ALA A 128 -2.73 -6.23 0.69
C ALA A 128 -4.25 -6.48 0.59
N SER A 129 -4.65 -7.58 -0.01
CA SER A 129 -6.06 -7.94 -0.16
C SER A 129 -6.77 -8.17 1.18
N GLU A 130 -6.11 -8.82 2.12
CA GLU A 130 -6.66 -9.07 3.45
C GLU A 130 -6.85 -7.78 4.25
N LYS A 131 -5.90 -6.86 4.13
CA LYS A 131 -5.97 -5.58 4.84
C LYS A 131 -6.95 -4.59 4.21
N TRP A 132 -7.12 -4.65 2.90
CA TRP A 132 -7.93 -3.71 2.13
C TRP A 132 -8.99 -4.46 1.30
N PRO A 133 -10.20 -4.67 1.84
CA PRO A 133 -11.24 -5.45 1.14
C PRO A 133 -11.64 -4.90 -0.23
N ARG A 134 -11.58 -3.60 -0.42
CA ARG A 134 -11.90 -2.98 -1.72
C ARG A 134 -10.87 -3.31 -2.79
N ILE A 135 -9.61 -3.44 -2.42
CA ILE A 135 -8.55 -3.93 -3.32
C ILE A 135 -8.81 -5.39 -3.70
N ALA A 136 -9.21 -6.22 -2.74
CA ALA A 136 -9.56 -7.61 -3.01
C ALA A 136 -10.69 -7.75 -4.03
N ASN A 137 -11.70 -6.88 -3.96
CA ASN A 137 -12.83 -6.90 -4.89
C ASN A 137 -12.45 -6.53 -6.34
N LEU A 138 -11.48 -5.64 -6.52
CA LEU A 138 -11.02 -5.21 -7.84
C LEU A 138 -9.87 -6.03 -8.38
N ALA A 139 -9.18 -6.80 -7.54
CA ALA A 139 -8.06 -7.61 -7.96
C ALA A 139 -8.51 -8.73 -8.88
N SER A 140 -7.87 -8.86 -10.05
CA SER A 140 -8.12 -9.97 -10.97
C SER A 140 -7.46 -11.27 -10.50
N ILE A 141 -6.27 -11.17 -9.91
CA ILE A 141 -5.50 -12.29 -9.36
C ILE A 141 -4.92 -11.89 -8.01
N VAL A 142 -5.15 -12.73 -7.00
CA VAL A 142 -4.53 -12.60 -5.68
C VAL A 142 -3.54 -13.74 -5.48
N VAL A 143 -2.31 -13.38 -5.16
CA VAL A 143 -1.21 -14.34 -5.00
C VAL A 143 -0.72 -14.40 -3.57
#